data_df66a3671ebb3c2877bc2b8a6159d54e
#
_entry.id   df66a3671ebb3c2877bc2b8a6159d54e
#
_cell.length_a   1.000
_cell.length_b   1.000
_cell.length_c   1.000
_cell.angle_alpha   90.00
_cell.angle_beta   90.00
_cell.angle_gamma   90.00
#
_symmetry.space_group_name_H-M   'P 1'
#
loop_
_entity.id
_entity.type
_entity.pdbx_description
1 polymer ?
#
loop_
_entity_poly.entity_id
_entity_poly.type
_entity_poly.pdbx_seq_one_letter_code
_entity_poly.pdbx_strand_id
1 'polypeptide(L)'
;IFQTMPIREVACWAHARRKFFELHKANQSTMAAEALTRIAALYEVEREAKDFDVSQRYAHRQQHAKAQIEALFDWLTALRPTVNSGAASAKAIDYLLRRKPAFTAYLDDGAFPIDNNPVENAIRPIAIGRKNWLFAGSETAGQRAANIMTLVQTAKANSHDPHAYLRDVLTLSLIHISEP
;
A
#
# COMPACT_ATOMS: atom_id res chain seq x y z
N ILE A 1 12.73 -10.40 14.25
CA ILE A 1 13.42 -9.10 14.08
C ILE A 1 12.48 -7.93 14.43
N PHE A 2 11.17 -8.01 14.13
CA PHE A 2 10.23 -6.90 14.32
C PHE A 2 9.57 -6.83 15.72
N GLN A 3 9.73 -7.82 16.57
CA GLN A 3 9.09 -7.87 17.90
C GLN A 3 9.68 -6.90 18.94
N THR A 4 10.85 -6.33 18.68
CA THR A 4 11.57 -5.44 19.61
C THR A 4 11.57 -3.96 19.20
N MET A 5 11.02 -3.63 18.02
CA MET A 5 10.95 -2.25 17.54
C MET A 5 9.50 -1.72 17.68
N PRO A 6 9.31 -0.45 18.05
CA PRO A 6 7.98 0.17 18.08
C PRO A 6 7.49 0.42 16.64
N ILE A 7 7.05 -0.65 15.97
CA ILE A 7 6.54 -0.59 14.60
C ILE A 7 5.04 -0.35 14.66
N ARG A 8 4.58 0.71 14.02
CA ARG A 8 3.17 0.99 13.84
C ARG A 8 2.67 0.37 12.53
N GLU A 9 1.65 -0.47 12.63
CA GLU A 9 0.99 -1.02 11.46
C GLU A 9 0.05 0.02 10.83
N VAL A 10 0.17 0.23 9.52
CA VAL A 10 -0.78 0.98 8.69
C VAL A 10 -1.35 0.03 7.65
N ALA A 11 -2.66 -0.22 7.71
CA ALA A 11 -3.30 -1.17 6.82
C ALA A 11 -3.67 -0.54 5.47
N CYS A 12 -3.63 -1.36 4.42
CA CYS A 12 -3.91 -0.95 3.05
C CYS A 12 -5.42 -1.07 2.73
N TRP A 13 -6.09 0.04 2.46
CA TRP A 13 -7.50 0.07 2.07
C TRP A 13 -7.77 -0.57 0.71
N ALA A 14 -6.81 -0.61 -0.21
CA ALA A 14 -6.96 -1.31 -1.49
C ALA A 14 -7.16 -2.83 -1.28
N HIS A 15 -6.47 -3.42 -0.30
CA HIS A 15 -6.67 -4.84 0.05
C HIS A 15 -8.04 -5.09 0.70
N ALA A 16 -8.51 -4.18 1.56
CA ALA A 16 -9.87 -4.25 2.10
C ALA A 16 -10.92 -4.18 1.00
N ARG A 17 -10.79 -3.19 0.10
CA ARG A 17 -11.66 -3.01 -1.06
C ARG A 17 -11.73 -4.25 -1.94
N ARG A 18 -10.58 -4.90 -2.21
CA ARG A 18 -10.50 -6.10 -3.05
C ARG A 18 -11.37 -7.23 -2.48
N LYS A 19 -11.37 -7.45 -1.15
CA LYS A 19 -12.18 -8.50 -0.51
C LYS A 19 -13.67 -8.31 -0.77
N PHE A 20 -14.19 -7.10 -0.65
CA PHE A 20 -15.59 -6.80 -0.95
C PHE A 20 -15.89 -6.82 -2.45
N PHE A 21 -14.94 -6.40 -3.27
CA PHE A 21 -15.09 -6.46 -4.73
C PHE A 21 -15.24 -7.91 -5.23
N GLU A 22 -14.42 -8.83 -4.74
CA GLU A 22 -14.51 -10.25 -5.07
C GLU A 22 -15.85 -10.85 -4.62
N LEU A 23 -16.34 -10.48 -3.42
CA LEU A 23 -17.66 -10.88 -2.95
C LEU A 23 -18.79 -10.35 -3.84
N HIS A 24 -18.75 -9.09 -4.21
CA HIS A 24 -19.76 -8.48 -5.08
C HIS A 24 -19.73 -9.12 -6.46
N LYS A 25 -18.54 -9.35 -7.01
CA LYS A 25 -18.36 -10.00 -8.32
C LYS A 25 -18.91 -11.44 -8.34
N ALA A 26 -18.74 -12.18 -7.23
CA ALA A 26 -19.15 -13.58 -7.15
C ALA A 26 -20.67 -13.79 -7.02
N ASN A 27 -21.37 -12.93 -6.29
CA ASN A 27 -22.76 -13.15 -5.91
C ASN A 27 -23.64 -11.91 -5.88
N GLN A 28 -23.21 -10.79 -6.45
CA GLN A 28 -23.94 -9.51 -6.47
C GLN A 28 -24.40 -9.04 -5.08
N SER A 29 -23.59 -9.33 -4.05
CA SER A 29 -23.93 -9.03 -2.66
C SER A 29 -24.19 -7.53 -2.46
N THR A 30 -25.39 -7.19 -1.99
CA THR A 30 -25.77 -5.80 -1.65
C THR A 30 -24.94 -5.25 -0.50
N MET A 31 -24.60 -6.09 0.48
CA MET A 31 -23.68 -5.75 1.56
C MET A 31 -22.29 -5.39 1.03
N ALA A 32 -21.78 -6.18 0.09
CA ALA A 32 -20.48 -5.90 -0.49
C ALA A 32 -20.50 -4.61 -1.35
N ALA A 33 -21.58 -4.35 -2.07
CA ALA A 33 -21.78 -3.09 -2.79
C ALA A 33 -21.78 -1.88 -1.85
N GLU A 34 -22.50 -1.96 -0.74
CA GLU A 34 -22.52 -0.91 0.29
C GLU A 34 -21.14 -0.67 0.89
N ALA A 35 -20.39 -1.74 1.23
CA ALA A 35 -19.01 -1.61 1.71
C ALA A 35 -18.11 -0.92 0.68
N LEU A 36 -18.24 -1.27 -0.59
CA LEU A 36 -17.47 -0.64 -1.68
C LEU A 36 -17.81 0.84 -1.82
N THR A 37 -19.07 1.24 -1.70
CA THR A 37 -19.50 2.64 -1.72
C THR A 37 -18.88 3.42 -0.57
N ARG A 38 -18.91 2.89 0.65
CA ARG A 38 -18.32 3.54 1.83
C ARG A 38 -16.79 3.66 1.71
N ILE A 39 -16.12 2.63 1.21
CA ILE A 39 -14.67 2.69 0.96
C ILE A 39 -14.36 3.68 -0.18
N ALA A 40 -15.17 3.75 -1.22
CA ALA A 40 -14.97 4.73 -2.30
C ALA A 40 -15.04 6.17 -1.80
N ALA A 41 -15.91 6.47 -0.83
CA ALA A 41 -16.00 7.79 -0.23
C ALA A 41 -14.69 8.20 0.49
N LEU A 42 -13.97 7.25 1.11
CA LEU A 42 -12.64 7.52 1.69
C LEU A 42 -11.60 7.89 0.61
N TYR A 43 -11.64 7.21 -0.52
CA TYR A 43 -10.76 7.54 -1.65
C TYR A 43 -11.11 8.87 -2.31
N GLU A 44 -12.37 9.32 -2.22
CA GLU A 44 -12.77 10.66 -2.69
C GLU A 44 -12.09 11.74 -1.85
N VAL A 45 -12.11 11.62 -0.53
CA VAL A 45 -11.40 12.52 0.39
C VAL A 45 -9.90 12.60 0.05
N GLU A 46 -9.26 11.45 -0.26
CA GLU A 46 -7.85 11.42 -0.65
C GLU A 46 -7.60 12.10 -2.02
N ARG A 47 -8.55 12.00 -2.93
CA ARG A 47 -8.46 12.62 -4.26
C ARG A 47 -8.53 14.15 -4.16
N GLU A 48 -9.41 14.66 -3.30
CA GLU A 48 -9.51 16.09 -3.00
C GLU A 48 -8.22 16.62 -2.37
N ALA A 49 -7.56 15.82 -1.54
CA ALA A 49 -6.33 16.16 -0.84
C ALA A 49 -5.04 15.87 -1.62
N LYS A 50 -5.13 15.57 -2.92
CA LYS A 50 -4.00 15.10 -3.74
C LYS A 50 -2.81 16.06 -3.73
N ASP A 51 -3.09 17.34 -3.86
CA ASP A 51 -2.09 18.40 -3.97
C ASP A 51 -1.82 19.11 -2.63
N PHE A 52 -2.39 18.62 -1.53
CA PHE A 52 -2.19 19.16 -0.19
C PHE A 52 -0.83 18.76 0.39
N ASP A 53 -0.25 19.64 1.18
CA ASP A 53 0.87 19.30 2.04
C ASP A 53 0.45 18.33 3.18
N VAL A 54 1.42 17.86 3.95
CA VAL A 54 1.18 16.89 5.03
C VAL A 54 0.19 17.43 6.07
N SER A 55 0.33 18.69 6.46
CA SER A 55 -0.53 19.32 7.50
C SER A 55 -1.95 19.55 6.98
N GLN A 56 -2.08 20.04 5.75
CA GLN A 56 -3.36 20.25 5.10
C GLN A 56 -4.10 18.91 4.90
N ARG A 57 -3.39 17.87 4.46
CA ARG A 57 -3.96 16.53 4.28
C ARG A 57 -4.42 15.93 5.61
N TYR A 58 -3.64 16.09 6.67
CA TYR A 58 -4.06 15.68 8.01
C TYR A 58 -5.36 16.38 8.42
N ALA A 59 -5.42 17.71 8.33
CA ALA A 59 -6.62 18.50 8.71
C ALA A 59 -7.85 18.08 7.89
N HIS A 60 -7.70 17.91 6.57
CA HIS A 60 -8.77 17.49 5.68
C HIS A 60 -9.31 16.09 6.04
N ARG A 61 -8.42 15.13 6.34
CA ARG A 61 -8.80 13.79 6.80
C ARG A 61 -9.56 13.82 8.12
N GLN A 62 -9.11 14.63 9.11
CA GLN A 62 -9.81 14.81 10.38
C GLN A 62 -11.23 15.34 10.17
N GLN A 63 -11.40 16.28 9.24
CA GLN A 63 -12.69 16.91 8.95
C GLN A 63 -13.63 16.00 8.16
N HIS A 64 -13.14 15.26 7.16
CA HIS A 64 -13.97 14.57 6.15
C HIS A 64 -13.92 13.05 6.22
N ALA A 65 -12.76 12.43 6.52
CA ALA A 65 -12.62 10.98 6.51
C ALA A 65 -12.94 10.32 7.84
N LYS A 66 -12.64 10.98 8.98
CA LYS A 66 -12.75 10.37 10.31
C LYS A 66 -14.16 9.88 10.60
N ALA A 67 -15.16 10.72 10.44
CA ALA A 67 -16.56 10.34 10.69
C ALA A 67 -17.04 9.23 9.72
N GLN A 68 -16.58 9.25 8.48
CA GLN A 68 -16.92 8.20 7.50
C GLN A 68 -16.34 6.84 7.89
N ILE A 69 -15.11 6.81 8.40
CA ILE A 69 -14.47 5.57 8.89
C ILE A 69 -15.19 5.05 10.13
N GLU A 70 -15.49 5.90 11.08
CA GLU A 70 -16.26 5.54 12.28
C GLU A 70 -17.59 4.92 11.88
N ALA A 71 -18.35 5.59 11.03
CA ALA A 71 -19.64 5.08 10.53
C ALA A 71 -19.51 3.75 9.75
N LEU A 72 -18.41 3.55 9.00
CA LEU A 72 -18.15 2.27 8.32
C LEU A 72 -17.91 1.15 9.35
N PHE A 73 -17.07 1.40 10.37
CA PHE A 73 -16.77 0.39 11.39
C PHE A 73 -17.99 0.07 12.27
N ASP A 74 -18.81 1.07 12.61
CA ASP A 74 -20.04 0.87 13.37
C ASP A 74 -21.04 0.03 12.56
N TRP A 75 -21.20 0.34 11.27
CA TRP A 75 -22.02 -0.45 10.37
C TRP A 75 -21.53 -1.90 10.25
N LEU A 76 -20.21 -2.13 10.08
CA LEU A 76 -19.64 -3.48 10.03
C LEU A 76 -19.84 -4.25 11.34
N THR A 77 -19.73 -3.57 12.47
CA THR A 77 -19.92 -4.15 13.80
C THR A 77 -21.38 -4.59 14.00
N ALA A 78 -22.33 -3.74 13.61
CA ALA A 78 -23.76 -4.06 13.67
C ALA A 78 -24.13 -5.20 12.69
N LEU A 79 -23.50 -5.24 11.54
CA LEU A 79 -23.78 -6.25 10.51
C LEU A 79 -23.18 -7.63 10.85
N ARG A 80 -22.02 -7.67 11.53
CA ARG A 80 -21.27 -8.91 11.77
C ARG A 80 -22.09 -10.05 12.40
N PRO A 81 -22.95 -9.82 13.40
CA PRO A 81 -23.77 -10.87 14.01
C PRO A 81 -24.83 -11.48 13.06
N THR A 82 -25.24 -10.76 12.02
CA THR A 82 -26.24 -11.22 11.05
C THR A 82 -25.66 -12.11 9.95
N VAL A 83 -24.33 -12.22 9.89
CA VAL A 83 -23.61 -12.97 8.86
C VAL A 83 -23.07 -14.28 9.43
N ASN A 84 -23.33 -15.39 8.72
CA ASN A 84 -22.83 -16.71 9.10
C ASN A 84 -21.29 -16.71 9.19
N SER A 85 -20.74 -17.20 10.30
CA SER A 85 -19.29 -17.16 10.62
C SER A 85 -18.40 -17.86 9.60
N GLY A 86 -18.89 -18.88 8.88
CA GLY A 86 -18.16 -19.57 7.82
C GLY A 86 -18.15 -18.85 6.47
N ALA A 87 -19.00 -17.85 6.29
CA ALA A 87 -19.18 -17.17 5.03
C ALA A 87 -17.95 -16.31 4.64
N ALA A 88 -17.71 -16.15 3.35
CA ALA A 88 -16.67 -15.26 2.84
C ALA A 88 -16.92 -13.78 3.24
N SER A 89 -18.17 -13.38 3.36
CA SER A 89 -18.59 -12.07 3.87
C SER A 89 -18.16 -11.85 5.32
N ALA A 90 -18.33 -12.86 6.20
CA ALA A 90 -17.85 -12.78 7.58
C ALA A 90 -16.33 -12.60 7.64
N LYS A 91 -15.58 -13.35 6.83
CA LYS A 91 -14.12 -13.21 6.74
C LYS A 91 -13.67 -11.82 6.29
N ALA A 92 -14.40 -11.21 5.35
CA ALA A 92 -14.10 -9.84 4.90
C ALA A 92 -14.39 -8.81 5.99
N ILE A 93 -15.52 -8.94 6.70
CA ILE A 93 -15.87 -8.06 7.83
C ILE A 93 -14.83 -8.21 8.96
N ASP A 94 -14.55 -9.45 9.38
CA ASP A 94 -13.60 -9.75 10.46
C ASP A 94 -12.19 -9.24 10.15
N TYR A 95 -11.79 -9.24 8.89
CA TYR A 95 -10.51 -8.69 8.47
C TYR A 95 -10.38 -7.19 8.80
N LEU A 96 -11.45 -6.41 8.57
CA LEU A 96 -11.45 -5.00 8.92
C LEU A 96 -11.59 -4.79 10.44
N LEU A 97 -12.55 -5.46 11.07
CA LEU A 97 -12.84 -5.27 12.50
C LEU A 97 -11.62 -5.58 13.38
N ARG A 98 -10.93 -6.70 13.12
CA ARG A 98 -9.72 -7.09 13.89
C ARG A 98 -8.55 -6.12 13.71
N ARG A 99 -8.51 -5.40 12.62
CA ARG A 99 -7.42 -4.49 12.28
C ARG A 99 -7.85 -3.02 12.25
N LYS A 100 -8.96 -2.69 12.92
CA LYS A 100 -9.49 -1.31 13.00
C LYS A 100 -8.39 -0.29 13.31
N PRO A 101 -7.52 -0.49 14.34
CA PRO A 101 -6.45 0.47 14.64
C PRO A 101 -5.47 0.68 13.47
N ALA A 102 -5.15 -0.36 12.72
CA ALA A 102 -4.27 -0.26 11.57
C ALA A 102 -4.94 0.45 10.37
N PHE A 103 -6.25 0.27 10.18
CA PHE A 103 -7.02 0.95 9.15
C PHE A 103 -7.30 2.42 9.45
N THR A 104 -7.31 2.82 10.71
CA THR A 104 -7.47 4.22 11.13
C THR A 104 -6.14 4.97 11.23
N ALA A 105 -5.01 4.25 11.30
CA ALA A 105 -3.69 4.83 11.54
C ALA A 105 -3.27 5.90 10.51
N TYR A 106 -3.73 5.79 9.24
CA TYR A 106 -3.40 6.80 8.22
C TYR A 106 -4.05 8.16 8.48
N LEU A 107 -5.08 8.22 9.33
CA LEU A 107 -5.71 9.49 9.74
C LEU A 107 -4.81 10.31 10.66
N ASP A 108 -3.86 9.68 11.36
CA ASP A 108 -3.06 10.33 12.40
C ASP A 108 -1.86 11.09 11.84
N ASP A 109 -1.52 10.86 10.57
CA ASP A 109 -0.42 11.56 9.89
C ASP A 109 -0.75 11.75 8.40
N GLY A 110 -0.68 12.98 7.92
CA GLY A 110 -0.89 13.30 6.50
C GLY A 110 0.16 12.70 5.55
N ALA A 111 1.31 12.25 6.07
CA ALA A 111 2.34 11.58 5.28
C ALA A 111 1.99 10.11 4.98
N PHE A 112 1.17 9.45 5.80
CA PHE A 112 0.80 8.06 5.57
C PHE A 112 -0.18 7.93 4.40
N PRO A 113 0.10 7.08 3.40
CA PRO A 113 -0.84 6.84 2.32
C PRO A 113 -2.02 5.97 2.80
N ILE A 114 -3.19 6.14 2.19
CA ILE A 114 -4.37 5.30 2.46
C ILE A 114 -4.16 3.85 2.02
N ASP A 115 -3.28 3.61 1.05
CA ASP A 115 -2.96 2.28 0.55
C ASP A 115 -1.47 2.12 0.25
N ASN A 116 -1.06 0.88 -0.02
CA ASN A 116 0.32 0.51 -0.30
C ASN A 116 0.63 0.48 -1.82
N ASN A 117 -0.24 1.02 -2.66
CA ASN A 117 -0.07 0.99 -4.11
C ASN A 117 1.26 1.60 -4.59
N PRO A 118 1.78 2.71 -4.01
CA PRO A 118 3.09 3.23 -4.41
C PRO A 118 4.22 2.21 -4.24
N VAL A 119 4.26 1.50 -3.10
CA VAL A 119 5.28 0.48 -2.82
C VAL A 119 5.07 -0.76 -3.70
N GLU A 120 3.83 -1.23 -3.86
CA GLU A 120 3.50 -2.37 -4.72
C GLU A 120 3.86 -2.09 -6.18
N ASN A 121 3.62 -0.87 -6.67
CA ASN A 121 4.01 -0.46 -8.01
C ASN A 121 5.53 -0.37 -8.18
N ALA A 122 6.27 0.04 -7.15
CA ALA A 122 7.73 0.06 -7.17
C ALA A 122 8.32 -1.36 -7.22
N ILE A 123 7.70 -2.33 -6.54
CA ILE A 123 8.14 -3.74 -6.54
C ILE A 123 7.66 -4.49 -7.80
N ARG A 124 6.60 -4.03 -8.45
CA ARG A 124 5.96 -4.71 -9.58
C ARG A 124 6.92 -5.10 -10.72
N PRO A 125 7.89 -4.28 -11.15
CA PRO A 125 8.84 -4.68 -12.19
C PRO A 125 9.64 -5.92 -11.81
N ILE A 126 10.03 -6.04 -10.53
CA ILE A 126 10.74 -7.21 -10.00
C ILE A 126 9.83 -8.44 -10.00
N ALA A 127 8.59 -8.28 -9.52
CA ALA A 127 7.62 -9.37 -9.45
C ALA A 127 7.24 -9.92 -10.83
N ILE A 128 7.13 -9.05 -11.85
CA ILE A 128 6.87 -9.46 -13.25
C ILE A 128 8.14 -10.07 -13.86
N GLY A 129 9.29 -9.44 -13.67
CA GLY A 129 10.57 -9.89 -14.21
C GLY A 129 10.97 -11.27 -13.70
N ARG A 130 10.58 -11.63 -12.46
CA ARG A 130 10.84 -12.96 -11.89
C ARG A 130 10.33 -14.12 -12.76
N LYS A 131 9.24 -13.93 -13.48
CA LYS A 131 8.71 -14.93 -14.42
C LYS A 131 9.62 -15.12 -15.64
N ASN A 132 10.36 -14.10 -16.03
CA ASN A 132 11.27 -14.13 -17.17
C ASN A 132 12.67 -14.63 -16.77
N TRP A 133 13.10 -14.35 -15.54
CA TRP A 133 14.44 -14.69 -15.06
C TRP A 133 14.52 -16.06 -14.41
N LEU A 134 13.40 -16.71 -14.15
CA LEU A 134 13.23 -18.01 -13.49
C LEU A 134 13.88 -18.09 -12.12
N PHE A 135 15.18 -17.84 -12.01
CA PHE A 135 15.97 -17.84 -10.76
C PHE A 135 17.20 -16.93 -10.90
N ALA A 136 17.79 -16.55 -9.77
CA ALA A 136 18.97 -15.68 -9.72
C ALA A 136 20.29 -16.42 -9.92
N GLY A 137 20.31 -17.74 -9.97
CA GLY A 137 21.48 -18.60 -10.11
C GLY A 137 22.25 -18.84 -8.79
N SER A 138 22.36 -17.83 -7.92
CA SER A 138 22.94 -17.93 -6.59
C SER A 138 22.41 -16.83 -5.68
N GLU A 139 22.59 -16.97 -4.36
CA GLU A 139 22.23 -15.92 -3.39
C GLU A 139 22.99 -14.62 -3.68
N THR A 140 24.29 -14.71 -3.96
CA THR A 140 25.12 -13.56 -4.31
C THR A 140 24.65 -12.86 -5.58
N ALA A 141 24.23 -13.60 -6.61
CA ALA A 141 23.67 -13.04 -7.83
C ALA A 141 22.32 -12.34 -7.55
N GLY A 142 21.48 -12.93 -6.69
CA GLY A 142 20.24 -12.34 -6.22
C GLY A 142 20.45 -11.02 -5.49
N GLN A 143 21.44 -10.97 -4.60
CA GLN A 143 21.80 -9.75 -3.87
C GLN A 143 22.30 -8.64 -4.80
N ARG A 144 23.13 -8.97 -5.78
CA ARG A 144 23.60 -8.00 -6.81
C ARG A 144 22.43 -7.46 -7.63
N ALA A 145 21.52 -8.31 -8.07
CA ALA A 145 20.33 -7.91 -8.80
C ALA A 145 19.43 -6.98 -7.95
N ALA A 146 19.24 -7.30 -6.67
CA ALA A 146 18.47 -6.46 -5.74
C ALA A 146 19.10 -5.08 -5.56
N ASN A 147 20.43 -4.99 -5.42
CA ASN A 147 21.15 -3.73 -5.29
C ASN A 147 20.99 -2.86 -6.54
N ILE A 148 21.19 -3.42 -7.74
CA ILE A 148 21.02 -2.69 -9.00
C ILE A 148 19.57 -2.23 -9.17
N MET A 149 18.58 -3.08 -8.87
CA MET A 149 17.18 -2.70 -8.95
C MET A 149 16.84 -1.59 -7.97
N THR A 150 17.41 -1.59 -6.78
CA THR A 150 17.22 -0.51 -5.79
C THR A 150 17.74 0.81 -6.36
N LEU A 151 18.94 0.85 -6.95
CA LEU A 151 19.50 2.05 -7.57
C LEU A 151 18.60 2.54 -8.72
N VAL A 152 18.19 1.66 -9.61
CA VAL A 152 17.32 1.99 -10.76
C VAL A 152 15.95 2.56 -10.28
N GLN A 153 15.31 1.93 -9.30
CA GLN A 153 14.02 2.40 -8.79
C GLN A 153 14.16 3.71 -8.00
N THR A 154 15.23 3.88 -7.25
CA THR A 154 15.52 5.13 -6.54
C THR A 154 15.75 6.28 -7.51
N ALA A 155 16.51 6.08 -8.58
CA ALA A 155 16.72 7.07 -9.61
C ALA A 155 15.36 7.50 -10.23
N LYS A 156 14.51 6.54 -10.62
CA LYS A 156 13.17 6.81 -11.16
C LYS A 156 12.28 7.58 -10.18
N ALA A 157 12.29 7.18 -8.90
CA ALA A 157 11.49 7.83 -7.86
C ALA A 157 11.89 9.30 -7.65
N ASN A 158 13.15 9.64 -7.92
CA ASN A 158 13.67 11.00 -7.86
C ASN A 158 13.73 11.71 -9.23
N SER A 159 12.99 11.22 -10.23
CA SER A 159 12.90 11.80 -11.57
C SER A 159 14.24 11.86 -12.33
N HIS A 160 15.19 11.00 -11.99
CA HIS A 160 16.45 10.84 -12.72
C HIS A 160 16.31 9.75 -13.78
N ASP A 161 16.97 9.94 -14.93
CA ASP A 161 17.17 8.88 -15.92
C ASP A 161 18.10 7.79 -15.34
N PRO A 162 17.66 6.54 -15.16
CA PRO A 162 18.47 5.51 -14.53
C PRO A 162 19.72 5.15 -15.33
N HIS A 163 19.67 5.24 -16.67
CA HIS A 163 20.82 4.95 -17.51
C HIS A 163 21.90 6.04 -17.37
N ALA A 164 21.50 7.30 -17.42
CA ALA A 164 22.41 8.42 -17.21
C ALA A 164 23.03 8.37 -15.81
N TYR A 165 22.20 8.12 -14.77
CA TYR A 165 22.67 7.99 -13.39
C TYR A 165 23.68 6.86 -13.22
N LEU A 166 23.38 5.65 -13.71
CA LEU A 166 24.30 4.51 -13.57
C LEU A 166 25.59 4.72 -14.35
N ARG A 167 25.51 5.33 -15.54
CA ARG A 167 26.70 5.67 -16.33
C ARG A 167 27.62 6.63 -15.57
N ASP A 168 27.05 7.66 -14.94
CA ASP A 168 27.79 8.65 -14.15
C ASP A 168 28.48 7.99 -12.96
N VAL A 169 27.72 7.23 -12.15
CA VAL A 169 28.24 6.50 -10.99
C VAL A 169 29.37 5.54 -11.38
N LEU A 170 29.22 4.78 -12.46
CA LEU A 170 30.24 3.84 -12.91
C LEU A 170 31.48 4.55 -13.45
N THR A 171 31.32 5.68 -14.13
CA THR A 171 32.45 6.50 -14.61
C THR A 171 33.24 7.07 -13.43
N LEU A 172 32.58 7.63 -12.42
CA LEU A 172 33.22 8.15 -11.22
C LEU A 172 33.95 7.04 -10.43
N SER A 173 33.32 5.87 -10.31
CA SER A 173 33.93 4.71 -9.64
C SER A 173 35.23 4.26 -10.29
N LEU A 174 35.32 4.30 -11.61
CA LEU A 174 36.57 3.97 -12.34
C LEU A 174 37.69 4.99 -12.15
N ILE A 175 37.32 6.27 -12.00
CA ILE A 175 38.32 7.35 -11.74
C ILE A 175 38.97 7.16 -10.36
N HIS A 176 38.19 6.85 -9.33
CA HIS A 176 38.68 6.63 -7.98
C HIS A 176 39.50 5.34 -7.79
N ILE A 177 39.31 4.34 -8.66
CA ILE A 177 40.12 3.10 -8.64
C ILE A 177 41.48 3.30 -9.30
N SER A 178 41.67 4.36 -10.08
CA SER A 178 42.84 4.63 -10.87
C SER A 178 43.86 5.58 -10.20
N GLU A 179 43.57 6.08 -9.01
CA GLU A 179 44.53 6.87 -8.22
C GLU A 179 45.29 5.95 -7.26
N PRO A 180 46.64 5.89 -7.36
CA PRO A 180 47.49 5.09 -6.48
C PRO A 180 47.58 5.65 -5.06
#